data_2cc2c27b1887c5e85378164dbe3e6073
#
_entry.id   2cc2c27b1887c5e85378164dbe3e6073
#
_cell.length_a   1.000
_cell.length_b   1.000
_cell.length_c   1.000
_cell.angle_alpha   90.00
_cell.angle_beta   90.00
_cell.angle_gamma   90.00
#
_symmetry.space_group_name_H-M   'P 1'
#
loop_
_entity.id
_entity.type
_entity.pdbx_description
1 polymer ?
#
loop_
_entity_poly.entity_id
_entity_poly.type
_entity_poly.pdbx_seq_one_letter_code
_entity_poly.pdbx_strand_id
1 'polypeptide(L)'
;MREIPKKNYIILVVLLAVTAFLTLFLSNIYKNKEKLTSNFYEYANKITPESFDEFMTENEDVIIYIGDKYDLTLETVEKELSEKIDELNLKHNLIYIDKSYVDKKFIKKLKGYDINIDLDKLPVVVVVVEEEVLKNARL
;
A
#
# COMPACT_ATOMS: atom_id res chain seq x y z
N MET A 1 -13.44 -37.49 47.37
CA MET A 1 -12.90 -36.47 46.47
C MET A 1 -11.37 -36.44 46.60
N ARG A 2 -10.71 -36.65 45.51
CA ARG A 2 -9.25 -36.67 45.49
C ARG A 2 -8.71 -35.26 45.52
N GLU A 3 -7.92 -34.89 46.52
CA GLU A 3 -7.26 -33.61 46.52
C GLU A 3 -6.16 -33.57 45.46
N ILE A 4 -6.22 -32.56 44.59
CA ILE A 4 -5.18 -32.34 43.61
C ILE A 4 -4.01 -31.61 44.31
N PRO A 5 -2.78 -32.12 44.20
CA PRO A 5 -1.62 -31.45 44.81
C PRO A 5 -1.46 -30.02 44.29
N LYS A 6 -1.04 -29.10 45.14
CA LYS A 6 -0.76 -27.70 44.78
C LYS A 6 0.16 -27.59 43.56
N LYS A 7 1.10 -28.50 43.45
CA LYS A 7 2.03 -28.59 42.31
C LYS A 7 1.30 -28.69 40.96
N ASN A 8 0.21 -29.47 40.93
CA ASN A 8 -0.58 -29.63 39.68
C ASN A 8 -1.33 -28.34 39.32
N TYR A 9 -1.80 -27.59 40.31
CA TYR A 9 -2.42 -26.28 40.06
C TYR A 9 -1.44 -25.27 39.48
N ILE A 10 -0.20 -25.25 39.99
CA ILE A 10 0.84 -24.38 39.48
C ILE A 10 1.16 -24.73 38.05
N ILE A 11 1.29 -26.00 37.70
CA ILE A 11 1.56 -26.47 36.36
C ILE A 11 0.42 -26.05 35.43
N LEU A 12 -0.83 -26.21 35.86
CA LEU A 12 -2.01 -25.83 35.08
C LEU A 12 -2.05 -24.33 34.80
N VAL A 13 -1.77 -23.51 35.82
CA VAL A 13 -1.73 -22.04 35.68
C VAL A 13 -0.63 -21.61 34.68
N VAL A 14 0.55 -22.22 34.78
CA VAL A 14 1.67 -21.95 33.87
C VAL A 14 1.31 -22.32 32.45
N LEU A 15 0.68 -23.48 32.23
CA LEU A 15 0.24 -23.93 30.92
C LEU A 15 -0.78 -22.95 30.30
N LEU A 16 -1.75 -22.49 31.10
CA LEU A 16 -2.74 -21.51 30.65
C LEU A 16 -2.09 -20.18 30.29
N ALA A 17 -1.13 -19.71 31.08
CA ALA A 17 -0.41 -18.47 30.80
C ALA A 17 0.42 -18.57 29.51
N VAL A 18 1.12 -19.69 29.30
CA VAL A 18 1.91 -19.95 28.08
C VAL A 18 1.00 -20.02 26.86
N THR A 19 -0.12 -20.72 26.96
CA THR A 19 -1.10 -20.83 25.86
C THR A 19 -1.67 -19.47 25.48
N ALA A 20 -2.05 -18.65 26.47
CA ALA A 20 -2.53 -17.29 26.22
C ALA A 20 -1.47 -16.41 25.54
N PHE A 21 -0.23 -16.49 26.02
CA PHE A 21 0.88 -15.75 25.43
C PHE A 21 1.14 -16.17 24.00
N LEU A 22 1.18 -17.46 23.70
CA LEU A 22 1.37 -17.98 22.35
C LEU A 22 0.24 -17.53 21.41
N THR A 23 -1.01 -17.56 21.89
CA THR A 23 -2.16 -17.12 21.10
C THR A 23 -2.03 -15.64 20.74
N LEU A 24 -1.67 -14.78 21.68
CA LEU A 24 -1.46 -13.36 21.43
C LEU A 24 -0.29 -13.11 20.48
N PHE A 25 0.80 -13.85 20.64
CA PHE A 25 1.98 -13.75 19.79
C PHE A 25 1.67 -14.15 18.35
N LEU A 26 1.00 -15.28 18.15
CA LEU A 26 0.60 -15.75 16.82
C LEU A 26 -0.41 -14.80 16.16
N SER A 27 -1.36 -14.28 16.93
CA SER A 27 -2.33 -13.29 16.45
C SER A 27 -1.62 -12.01 15.99
N ASN A 28 -0.61 -11.55 16.72
CA ASN A 28 0.16 -10.37 16.34
C ASN A 28 0.98 -10.59 15.07
N ILE A 29 1.62 -11.76 14.91
CA ILE A 29 2.33 -12.13 13.69
C ILE A 29 1.35 -12.20 12.51
N TYR A 30 0.20 -12.81 12.71
CA TYR A 30 -0.82 -12.93 11.67
C TYR A 30 -1.33 -11.56 11.22
N LYS A 31 -1.60 -10.66 12.14
CA LYS A 31 -1.99 -9.27 11.82
C LYS A 31 -0.91 -8.53 11.04
N ASN A 32 0.36 -8.74 11.38
CA ASN A 32 1.47 -8.14 10.67
C ASN A 32 1.58 -8.69 9.24
N LYS A 33 1.28 -9.98 9.02
CA LYS A 33 1.25 -10.58 7.69
C LYS A 33 0.14 -10.00 6.82
N GLU A 34 -1.02 -9.71 7.40
CA GLU A 34 -2.14 -9.07 6.68
C GLU A 34 -1.80 -7.65 6.21
N LYS A 35 -0.78 -7.03 6.80
CA LYS A 35 -0.31 -5.69 6.46
C LYS A 35 0.91 -5.67 5.53
N LEU A 36 1.21 -6.79 4.86
CA LEU A 36 2.26 -6.80 3.85
C LEU A 36 1.86 -5.92 2.66
N THR A 37 2.75 -5.02 2.31
CA THR A 37 2.58 -4.15 1.16
C THR A 37 3.15 -4.79 -0.10
N SER A 38 2.65 -4.37 -1.25
CA SER A 38 3.16 -4.86 -2.53
C SER A 38 4.60 -4.41 -2.75
N ASN A 39 5.36 -5.19 -3.52
CA ASN A 39 6.73 -4.85 -3.89
C ASN A 39 6.78 -3.55 -4.70
N PHE A 40 5.77 -3.30 -5.52
CA PHE A 40 5.67 -2.08 -6.30
C PHE A 40 5.50 -0.85 -5.41
N TYR A 41 4.69 -0.96 -4.35
CA TYR A 41 4.55 0.11 -3.35
C TYR A 41 5.88 0.43 -2.68
N GLU A 42 6.66 -0.60 -2.33
CA GLU A 42 7.99 -0.42 -1.73
C GLU A 42 8.99 0.20 -2.71
N TYR A 43 8.88 -0.14 -3.98
CA TYR A 43 9.73 0.35 -5.05
C TYR A 43 9.49 1.82 -5.39
N ALA A 44 8.22 2.21 -5.50
CA ALA A 44 7.83 3.53 -5.97
C ALA A 44 8.04 4.62 -4.91
N ASN A 45 8.16 5.86 -5.35
CA ASN A 45 8.19 7.01 -4.45
C ASN A 45 6.79 7.23 -3.88
N LYS A 46 6.70 7.28 -2.56
CA LYS A 46 5.44 7.47 -1.84
C LYS A 46 5.18 8.95 -1.62
N ILE A 47 3.95 9.38 -1.84
CA ILE A 47 3.56 10.78 -1.68
C ILE A 47 2.21 10.87 -0.96
N THR A 48 2.05 11.92 -0.18
CA THR A 48 0.79 12.24 0.48
C THR A 48 0.04 13.34 -0.28
N PRO A 49 -1.28 13.49 -0.07
CA PRO A 49 -2.02 14.57 -0.72
C PRO A 49 -1.44 15.97 -0.45
N GLU A 50 -0.86 16.19 0.72
CA GLU A 50 -0.27 17.47 1.10
C GLU A 50 0.97 17.83 0.27
N SER A 51 1.75 16.83 -0.12
CA SER A 51 2.96 17.03 -0.91
C SER A 51 2.75 16.88 -2.42
N PHE A 52 1.53 16.53 -2.84
CA PHE A 52 1.21 16.29 -4.24
C PHE A 52 1.42 17.53 -5.11
N ASP A 53 0.91 18.68 -4.69
CA ASP A 53 1.03 19.92 -5.46
C ASP A 53 2.49 20.33 -5.63
N GLU A 54 3.29 20.20 -4.57
CA GLU A 54 4.72 20.49 -4.61
C GLU A 54 5.44 19.57 -5.62
N PHE A 55 5.14 18.28 -5.57
CA PHE A 55 5.72 17.32 -6.50
C PHE A 55 5.35 17.63 -7.95
N MET A 56 4.10 17.96 -8.22
CA MET A 56 3.63 18.31 -9.56
C MET A 56 4.28 19.59 -10.07
N THR A 57 4.55 20.54 -9.19
CA THR A 57 5.22 21.79 -9.53
C THR A 57 6.70 21.58 -9.86
N GLU A 58 7.37 20.69 -9.14
CA GLU A 58 8.80 20.43 -9.29
C GLU A 58 9.14 19.50 -10.46
N ASN A 59 8.17 18.77 -10.97
CA ASN A 59 8.40 17.75 -12.01
C ASN A 59 7.48 18.00 -13.22
N GLU A 60 8.08 18.11 -14.41
CA GLU A 60 7.33 18.29 -15.65
C GLU A 60 6.64 17.00 -16.09
N ASP A 61 7.34 15.88 -15.97
CA ASP A 61 6.84 14.57 -16.35
C ASP A 61 6.60 13.75 -15.08
N VAL A 62 5.41 13.21 -14.94
CA VAL A 62 5.01 12.44 -13.75
C VAL A 62 4.23 11.20 -14.16
N ILE A 63 4.55 10.09 -13.52
CA ILE A 63 3.79 8.85 -13.61
C ILE A 63 3.12 8.64 -12.26
N ILE A 64 1.81 8.63 -12.23
CA ILE A 64 1.02 8.47 -11.01
C ILE A 64 0.38 7.09 -11.02
N TYR A 65 0.71 6.29 -10.03
CA TYR A 65 0.07 5.00 -9.78
C TYR A 65 -0.82 5.12 -8.55
N ILE A 66 -2.10 4.89 -8.72
CA ILE A 66 -3.07 4.92 -7.64
C ILE A 66 -3.62 3.51 -7.47
N GLY A 67 -3.39 2.91 -6.31
CA GLY A 67 -3.81 1.55 -6.06
C GLY A 67 -3.91 1.24 -4.57
N ASP A 68 -4.09 -0.03 -4.28
CA ASP A 68 -4.14 -0.55 -2.92
C ASP A 68 -2.79 -1.20 -2.58
N LYS A 69 -2.05 -0.60 -1.67
CA LYS A 69 -0.73 -1.11 -1.25
C LYS A 69 -0.76 -2.51 -0.66
N TYR A 70 -1.92 -2.95 -0.19
CA TYR A 70 -2.11 -4.29 0.38
C TYR A 70 -2.62 -5.32 -0.64
N ASP A 71 -2.91 -4.91 -1.87
CA ASP A 71 -3.32 -5.82 -2.93
C ASP A 71 -2.09 -6.46 -3.56
N LEU A 72 -1.92 -7.76 -3.32
CA LEU A 72 -0.80 -8.53 -3.84
C LEU A 72 -1.14 -9.30 -5.11
N THR A 73 -2.37 -9.18 -5.62
CA THR A 73 -2.82 -9.97 -6.78
C THR A 73 -2.21 -9.49 -8.10
N LEU A 74 -1.68 -8.29 -8.14
CA LEU A 74 -1.10 -7.69 -9.34
C LEU A 74 0.41 -7.66 -9.35
N GLU A 75 1.07 -8.45 -8.49
CA GLU A 75 2.53 -8.44 -8.37
C GLU A 75 3.27 -8.71 -9.70
N THR A 76 2.77 -9.63 -10.51
CA THR A 76 3.38 -9.94 -11.80
C THR A 76 3.35 -8.75 -12.75
N VAL A 77 2.18 -8.10 -12.86
CA VAL A 77 2.00 -6.91 -13.71
C VAL A 77 2.82 -5.74 -13.19
N GLU A 78 2.80 -5.54 -11.89
CA GLU A 78 3.55 -4.46 -11.24
C GLU A 78 5.06 -4.66 -11.36
N LYS A 79 5.53 -5.90 -11.32
CA LYS A 79 6.94 -6.23 -11.53
C LYS A 79 7.38 -5.86 -12.95
N GLU A 80 6.58 -6.22 -13.95
CA GLU A 80 6.85 -5.87 -15.34
C GLU A 80 6.88 -4.36 -15.53
N LEU A 81 5.95 -3.65 -14.89
CA LEU A 81 5.89 -2.19 -14.92
C LEU A 81 7.14 -1.56 -14.30
N SER A 82 7.59 -2.07 -13.15
CA SER A 82 8.79 -1.56 -12.48
C SER A 82 10.05 -1.80 -13.31
N GLU A 83 10.15 -2.96 -13.95
CA GLU A 83 11.27 -3.28 -14.85
C GLU A 83 11.31 -2.31 -16.04
N LYS A 84 10.16 -1.99 -16.60
CA LYS A 84 10.05 -1.04 -17.69
C LYS A 84 10.40 0.38 -17.27
N ILE A 85 9.97 0.78 -16.10
CA ILE A 85 10.31 2.09 -15.51
C ILE A 85 11.82 2.22 -15.28
N ASP A 86 12.45 1.16 -14.75
CA ASP A 86 13.91 1.12 -14.58
C ASP A 86 14.64 1.19 -15.91
N GLU A 87 14.19 0.42 -16.91
CA GLU A 87 14.75 0.39 -18.26
C GLU A 87 14.74 1.78 -18.89
N LEU A 88 13.65 2.52 -18.70
CA LEU A 88 13.48 3.87 -19.23
C LEU A 88 14.03 4.96 -18.33
N ASN A 89 14.58 4.59 -17.17
CA ASN A 89 15.13 5.51 -16.17
C ASN A 89 14.11 6.55 -15.68
N LEU A 90 12.88 6.12 -15.42
CA LEU A 90 11.77 6.97 -15.02
C LEU A 90 11.38 6.85 -13.55
N LYS A 91 12.18 6.18 -12.73
CA LYS A 91 11.86 5.97 -11.32
C LYS A 91 11.65 7.27 -10.54
N HIS A 92 12.43 8.31 -10.84
CA HIS A 92 12.29 9.60 -10.17
C HIS A 92 10.98 10.31 -10.48
N ASN A 93 10.32 9.92 -11.57
CA ASN A 93 9.07 10.50 -12.03
C ASN A 93 7.85 9.70 -11.55
N LEU A 94 8.07 8.53 -10.94
CA LEU A 94 7.02 7.64 -10.48
C LEU A 94 6.62 7.96 -9.05
N ILE A 95 5.33 8.18 -8.84
CA ILE A 95 4.76 8.30 -7.49
C ILE A 95 3.65 7.29 -7.29
N TYR A 96 3.55 6.76 -6.08
CA TYR A 96 2.48 5.86 -5.65
C TYR A 96 1.59 6.57 -4.64
N ILE A 97 0.30 6.59 -4.93
CA ILE A 97 -0.71 7.11 -4.02
C ILE A 97 -1.61 5.96 -3.62
N ASP A 98 -1.57 5.60 -2.33
CA ASP A 98 -2.45 4.55 -1.83
C ASP A 98 -3.90 5.02 -1.81
N LYS A 99 -4.82 4.12 -2.11
CA LYS A 99 -6.26 4.44 -2.16
C LYS A 99 -6.79 5.04 -0.87
N SER A 100 -6.16 4.74 0.27
CA SER A 100 -6.57 5.29 1.58
C SER A 100 -6.44 6.81 1.67
N TYR A 101 -5.59 7.41 0.84
CA TYR A 101 -5.43 8.86 0.76
C TYR A 101 -6.39 9.52 -0.24
N VAL A 102 -7.10 8.72 -1.05
CA VAL A 102 -7.96 9.25 -2.12
C VAL A 102 -9.38 9.45 -1.57
N ASP A 103 -9.64 10.62 -1.06
CA ASP A 103 -10.94 11.07 -0.61
C ASP A 103 -11.57 12.04 -1.63
N LYS A 104 -12.75 12.55 -1.33
CA LYS A 104 -13.44 13.51 -2.21
C LYS A 104 -12.63 14.78 -2.46
N LYS A 105 -11.92 15.24 -1.45
CA LYS A 105 -11.07 16.44 -1.54
C LYS A 105 -9.90 16.20 -2.48
N PHE A 106 -9.26 15.04 -2.39
CA PHE A 106 -8.15 14.68 -3.25
C PHE A 106 -8.59 14.44 -4.69
N ILE A 107 -9.74 13.79 -4.90
CA ILE A 107 -10.33 13.62 -6.23
C ILE A 107 -10.56 14.98 -6.90
N LYS A 108 -11.07 15.94 -6.14
CA LYS A 108 -11.26 17.31 -6.63
C LYS A 108 -9.95 17.97 -7.00
N LYS A 109 -8.89 17.75 -6.20
CA LYS A 109 -7.54 18.22 -6.51
C LYS A 109 -7.03 17.63 -7.82
N LEU A 110 -7.20 16.32 -8.02
CA LEU A 110 -6.81 15.64 -9.27
C LEU A 110 -7.56 16.20 -10.47
N LYS A 111 -8.83 16.51 -10.34
CA LYS A 111 -9.61 17.15 -11.42
C LYS A 111 -9.04 18.51 -11.84
N GLY A 112 -8.44 19.23 -10.89
CA GLY A 112 -7.72 20.48 -11.17
C GLY A 112 -6.52 20.30 -12.12
N TYR A 113 -5.98 19.08 -12.21
CA TYR A 113 -4.93 18.68 -13.14
C TYR A 113 -5.46 17.91 -14.36
N ASP A 114 -6.78 17.94 -14.59
CA ASP A 114 -7.46 17.15 -15.63
C ASP A 114 -7.32 15.63 -15.47
N ILE A 115 -7.10 15.19 -14.23
CA ILE A 115 -7.00 13.76 -13.88
C ILE A 115 -8.34 13.30 -13.32
N ASN A 116 -9.01 12.40 -14.05
CA ASN A 116 -10.26 11.79 -13.64
C ASN A 116 -10.04 10.33 -13.31
N ILE A 117 -10.35 9.93 -12.09
CA ILE A 117 -10.20 8.54 -11.63
C ILE A 117 -11.53 7.99 -11.12
N ASP A 118 -11.66 6.68 -11.24
CA ASP A 118 -12.78 5.92 -10.69
C ASP A 118 -12.23 4.97 -9.63
N LEU A 119 -12.60 5.17 -8.37
CA LEU A 119 -12.14 4.34 -7.27
C LEU A 119 -12.56 2.87 -7.37
N ASP A 120 -13.61 2.58 -8.15
CA ASP A 120 -14.04 1.21 -8.39
C ASP A 120 -13.17 0.50 -9.43
N LYS A 121 -12.31 1.21 -10.10
CA LYS A 121 -11.46 0.71 -11.19
C LYS A 121 -9.98 0.85 -10.91
N LEU A 122 -9.58 0.65 -9.67
CA LEU A 122 -8.16 0.64 -9.30
C LEU A 122 -7.52 -0.72 -9.62
N PRO A 123 -6.22 -0.76 -9.91
CA PRO A 123 -5.28 0.36 -9.97
C PRO A 123 -5.39 1.18 -11.25
N VAL A 124 -4.98 2.43 -11.17
CA VAL A 124 -4.96 3.38 -12.29
C VAL A 124 -3.55 3.94 -12.43
N VAL A 125 -3.08 4.00 -13.68
CA VAL A 125 -1.82 4.66 -14.03
C VAL A 125 -2.13 5.89 -14.85
N VAL A 126 -1.63 7.04 -14.40
CA VAL A 126 -1.79 8.32 -15.09
C VAL A 126 -0.41 8.84 -15.47
N VAL A 127 -0.22 9.18 -16.74
CA VAL A 127 1.01 9.77 -17.24
C VAL A 127 0.74 11.22 -17.59
N VAL A 128 1.45 12.13 -16.92
CA VAL A 128 1.36 13.59 -17.15
C VAL A 128 2.68 14.06 -17.72
N VAL A 129 2.63 14.73 -18.86
CA VAL A 129 3.82 15.29 -19.52
C VAL A 129 3.55 16.75 -19.81
N GLU A 130 4.44 17.63 -19.36
CA GLU A 130 4.34 19.08 -19.56
C GLU A 130 2.96 19.64 -19.17
N GLU A 131 2.46 19.19 -17.98
CA GLU A 131 1.16 19.57 -17.41
C GLU A 131 -0.06 19.04 -18.20
N GLU A 132 0.14 18.23 -19.25
CA GLU A 132 -0.93 17.56 -19.98
C GLU A 132 -1.02 16.08 -19.64
N VAL A 133 -2.23 15.60 -19.46
CA VAL A 133 -2.47 14.16 -19.25
C VAL A 133 -2.41 13.45 -20.59
N LEU A 134 -1.33 12.71 -20.85
CA LEU A 134 -1.17 11.95 -22.09
C LEU A 134 -1.93 10.64 -22.07
N LYS A 135 -1.94 9.97 -20.90
CA LYS A 135 -2.52 8.65 -20.78
C LYS A 135 -3.10 8.44 -19.40
N ASN A 136 -4.33 8.00 -19.36
CA ASN A 136 -5.00 7.52 -18.17
C ASN A 136 -5.53 6.13 -18.50
N ALA A 137 -4.92 5.10 -17.92
CA ALA A 137 -5.24 3.72 -18.23
C ALA A 137 -5.37 2.88 -16.97
N ARG A 138 -6.29 1.93 -17.02
CA ARG A 138 -6.45 0.89 -16.02
C ARG A 138 -5.58 -0.30 -16.40
N LEU A 139 -4.86 -0.82 -15.40
CA LEU A 139 -4.08 -2.05 -15.55
C LEU A 139 -4.94 -3.32 -15.45
#